data_3d337e8248f173856622245b07842200
#
_entry.id   3d337e8248f173856622245b07842200
#
_cell.length_a   1.000
_cell.length_b   1.000
_cell.length_c   1.000
_cell.angle_alpha   90.00
_cell.angle_beta   90.00
_cell.angle_gamma   90.00
#
_symmetry.space_group_name_H-M   'P 1'
#
loop_
_entity.id
_entity.type
_entity.pdbx_description
1 polymer ?
#
loop_
_entity_poly.entity_id
_entity_poly.type
_entity_poly.pdbx_seq_one_letter_code
_entity_poly.pdbx_strand_id
1 'polypeptide(L)'
;MQGEDPQLSGAAAAMYQGFAAPYKGLPDAGYNGFRRFPLSIPLDSYHNGNAAAQTMHYKTLLQWNKSCHFIWGCTDDVFIEDWGRQWAQQMNAPFDAIPDAGHFPQNTHGERLVELILQGRSQ
;
A
#
# COMPACT_ATOMS: atom_id res chain seq x y z
N MET A 1 -1.86 6.64 30.07
CA MET A 1 -0.81 5.61 29.95
C MET A 1 0.01 5.96 28.73
N GLN A 2 1.19 6.52 28.92
CA GLN A 2 2.18 6.67 27.87
C GLN A 2 2.79 5.28 27.68
N GLY A 3 2.40 4.58 26.61
CA GLY A 3 3.06 3.36 26.21
C GLY A 3 4.50 3.73 25.82
N GLU A 4 5.47 3.11 26.45
CA GLU A 4 6.86 3.18 26.01
C GLU A 4 6.91 2.64 24.57
N ASP A 5 7.26 3.50 23.63
CA ASP A 5 7.49 3.08 22.25
C ASP A 5 8.54 1.98 22.24
N PRO A 6 8.32 0.88 21.50
CA PRO A 6 9.34 -0.13 21.37
C PRO A 6 10.62 0.56 20.88
N GLN A 7 11.76 0.29 21.54
CA GLN A 7 13.03 0.90 21.18
C GLN A 7 13.44 0.43 19.78
N LEU A 8 13.01 1.20 18.78
CA LEU A 8 13.45 1.03 17.40
C LEU A 8 14.91 1.46 17.30
N SER A 9 15.71 0.73 16.55
CA SER A 9 17.13 1.06 16.32
C SER A 9 17.47 1.06 14.83
N GLY A 10 18.55 1.76 14.48
CA GLY A 10 19.08 1.76 13.11
C GLY A 10 18.10 2.23 12.05
N ALA A 11 17.98 1.48 10.96
CA ALA A 11 17.11 1.82 9.80
C ALA A 11 15.63 1.91 10.17
N ALA A 12 15.14 1.07 11.08
CA ALA A 12 13.76 1.10 11.55
C ALA A 12 13.42 2.40 12.27
N ALA A 13 14.34 2.89 13.13
CA ALA A 13 14.16 4.17 13.81
C ALA A 13 14.16 5.36 12.82
N ALA A 14 15.05 5.35 11.85
CA ALA A 14 15.13 6.39 10.82
C ALA A 14 13.84 6.43 9.98
N MET A 15 13.34 5.28 9.58
CA MET A 15 12.09 5.13 8.85
C MET A 15 10.91 5.67 9.65
N TYR A 16 10.77 5.26 10.92
CA TYR A 16 9.71 5.75 11.81
C TYR A 16 9.75 7.27 11.95
N GLN A 17 10.93 7.84 12.17
CA GLN A 17 11.09 9.29 12.29
C GLN A 17 10.76 10.01 10.99
N GLY A 18 11.11 9.45 9.84
CA GLY A 18 10.74 9.99 8.53
C GLY A 18 9.23 10.09 8.35
N PHE A 19 8.49 9.03 8.67
CA PHE A 19 7.03 9.02 8.62
C PHE A 19 6.37 9.92 9.67
N ALA A 20 6.96 10.05 10.86
CA ALA A 20 6.43 10.87 11.94
C ALA A 20 6.73 12.37 11.76
N ALA A 21 7.79 12.72 11.04
CA ALA A 21 8.26 14.11 10.90
C ALA A 21 7.18 15.11 10.43
N PRO A 22 6.34 14.82 9.42
CA PRO A 22 5.30 15.73 8.96
C PRO A 22 4.24 16.05 10.02
N TYR A 23 4.12 15.22 11.05
CA TYR A 23 3.09 15.32 12.09
C TYR A 23 3.61 15.87 13.41
N LYS A 24 4.93 15.99 13.53
CA LYS A 24 5.58 16.45 14.77
C LYS A 24 5.15 17.90 15.09
N GLY A 25 4.57 18.04 16.29
CA GLY A 25 4.11 19.35 16.77
C GLY A 25 2.77 19.82 16.20
N LEU A 26 2.06 18.98 15.41
CA LEU A 26 0.73 19.31 14.96
C LEU A 26 -0.28 19.23 16.11
N PRO A 27 -1.30 20.11 16.12
CA PRO A 27 -2.45 19.95 17.01
C PRO A 27 -3.22 18.68 16.64
N ASP A 28 -4.08 18.20 17.56
CA ASP A 28 -4.90 16.99 17.37
C ASP A 28 -5.66 16.93 16.03
N ALA A 29 -6.10 18.07 15.52
CA ALA A 29 -6.74 18.16 14.22
C ALA A 29 -5.84 17.74 13.05
N GLY A 30 -4.52 17.89 13.19
CA GLY A 30 -3.54 17.44 12.18
C GLY A 30 -3.52 15.93 11.96
N TYR A 31 -4.01 15.14 12.94
CA TYR A 31 -4.10 13.70 12.83
C TYR A 31 -5.44 13.19 12.26
N ASN A 32 -6.35 14.09 11.89
CA ASN A 32 -7.68 13.70 11.41
C ASN A 32 -7.63 12.87 10.11
N GLY A 33 -6.63 13.08 9.27
CA GLY A 33 -6.41 12.26 8.07
C GLY A 33 -6.22 10.79 8.41
N PHE A 34 -5.33 10.50 9.34
CA PHE A 34 -5.09 9.13 9.81
C PHE A 34 -6.31 8.49 10.45
N ARG A 35 -7.04 9.25 11.27
CA ARG A 35 -8.25 8.75 11.95
C ARG A 35 -9.39 8.47 10.97
N ARG A 36 -9.52 9.29 9.93
CA ARG A 36 -10.61 9.18 8.95
C ARG A 36 -10.33 8.19 7.84
N PHE A 37 -9.06 7.97 7.49
CA PHE A 37 -8.71 7.08 6.39
C PHE A 37 -9.31 5.66 6.58
N PRO A 38 -9.11 4.95 7.70
CA PRO A 38 -9.71 3.64 7.90
C PRO A 38 -11.24 3.67 7.88
N LEU A 39 -11.84 4.76 8.40
CA LEU A 39 -13.29 4.95 8.43
C LEU A 39 -13.88 5.23 7.04
N SER A 40 -13.05 5.54 6.05
CA SER A 40 -13.48 5.75 4.66
C SER A 40 -13.52 4.46 3.85
N ILE A 41 -12.99 3.35 4.38
CA ILE A 41 -13.00 2.06 3.71
C ILE A 41 -14.42 1.49 3.78
N PRO A 42 -15.10 1.29 2.65
CA PRO A 42 -16.45 0.77 2.63
C PRO A 42 -16.45 -0.74 2.87
N LEU A 43 -16.56 -1.14 4.13
CA LEU A 43 -16.62 -2.54 4.54
C LEU A 43 -18.01 -3.16 4.32
N ASP A 44 -19.02 -2.32 4.09
CA ASP A 44 -20.39 -2.72 3.78
C ASP A 44 -21.08 -1.73 2.84
N SER A 45 -22.32 -2.05 2.43
CA SER A 45 -23.12 -1.23 1.51
C SER A 45 -23.65 0.09 2.12
N TYR A 46 -23.45 0.31 3.41
CA TYR A 46 -23.97 1.46 4.14
C TYR A 46 -22.99 2.64 4.24
N HIS A 47 -21.77 2.51 3.76
CA HIS A 47 -20.76 3.56 3.86
C HIS A 47 -20.93 4.65 2.80
N ASN A 48 -21.70 5.66 3.12
CA ASN A 48 -21.65 7.08 2.67
C ASN A 48 -21.19 7.34 1.21
N GLY A 49 -21.65 6.53 0.26
CA GLY A 49 -21.32 6.72 -1.15
C GLY A 49 -19.96 6.18 -1.58
N ASN A 50 -19.03 5.87 -0.67
CA ASN A 50 -17.72 5.32 -1.03
C ASN A 50 -17.83 3.95 -1.72
N ALA A 51 -18.81 3.13 -1.35
CA ALA A 51 -19.04 1.83 -1.99
C ALA A 51 -19.40 1.97 -3.47
N ALA A 52 -20.23 2.95 -3.82
CA ALA A 52 -20.59 3.23 -5.22
C ALA A 52 -19.37 3.74 -6.00
N ALA A 53 -18.60 4.65 -5.42
CA ALA A 53 -17.37 5.17 -6.01
C ALA A 53 -16.33 4.06 -6.21
N GLN A 54 -16.14 3.18 -5.24
CA GLN A 54 -15.23 2.04 -5.36
C GLN A 54 -15.69 1.06 -6.46
N THR A 55 -16.99 0.75 -6.53
CA THR A 55 -17.51 -0.09 -7.60
C THR A 55 -17.27 0.52 -8.99
N MET A 56 -17.43 1.82 -9.11
CA MET A 56 -17.14 2.54 -10.34
C MET A 56 -15.64 2.51 -10.68
N HIS A 57 -14.78 2.78 -9.71
CA HIS A 57 -13.33 2.74 -9.91
C HIS A 57 -12.84 1.33 -10.26
N TYR A 58 -13.37 0.30 -9.62
CA TYR A 58 -13.09 -1.09 -9.95
C TYR A 58 -13.42 -1.41 -11.40
N LYS A 59 -14.64 -1.07 -11.87
CA LYS A 59 -15.04 -1.26 -13.26
C LYS A 59 -14.16 -0.49 -14.24
N THR A 60 -13.77 0.74 -13.87
CA THR A 60 -12.85 1.57 -14.68
C THR A 60 -11.48 0.92 -14.79
N LEU A 61 -10.94 0.38 -13.69
CA LEU A 61 -9.65 -0.32 -13.69
C LEU A 61 -9.67 -1.58 -14.54
N LEU A 62 -10.76 -2.37 -14.49
CA LEU A 62 -10.89 -3.55 -15.36
C LEU A 62 -10.97 -3.21 -16.85
N GLN A 63 -11.39 -1.98 -17.20
CA GLN A 63 -11.39 -1.46 -18.55
C GLN A 63 -10.13 -0.68 -18.91
N TRP A 64 -9.13 -0.66 -18.01
CA TRP A 64 -7.90 0.10 -18.17
C TRP A 64 -7.09 -0.43 -19.34
N ASN A 65 -6.99 0.37 -20.39
CA ASN A 65 -6.30 0.00 -21.61
C ASN A 65 -4.84 0.50 -21.63
N LYS A 66 -4.16 0.44 -20.50
CA LYS A 66 -2.73 0.78 -20.37
C LYS A 66 -2.00 -0.37 -19.72
N SER A 67 -0.73 -0.54 -20.09
CA SER A 67 0.11 -1.53 -19.45
C SER A 67 0.24 -1.25 -17.95
N CYS A 68 0.11 -2.30 -17.16
CA CYS A 68 0.37 -2.27 -15.73
C CYS A 68 1.20 -3.49 -15.34
N HIS A 69 1.86 -3.42 -14.20
CA HIS A 69 2.70 -4.48 -13.66
C HIS A 69 2.50 -4.51 -12.14
N PHE A 70 2.17 -5.66 -11.60
CA PHE A 70 2.00 -5.87 -10.18
C PHE A 70 3.29 -6.41 -9.58
N ILE A 71 3.82 -5.69 -8.59
CA ILE A 71 4.98 -6.13 -7.81
C ILE A 71 4.55 -6.17 -6.36
N TRP A 72 4.69 -7.32 -5.70
CA TRP A 72 4.07 -7.58 -4.41
C TRP A 72 5.05 -8.13 -3.38
N GLY A 73 4.91 -7.69 -2.13
CA GLY A 73 5.64 -8.27 -1.01
C GLY A 73 4.88 -9.48 -0.45
N CYS A 74 5.53 -10.66 -0.41
CA CYS A 74 4.86 -11.91 -0.03
C CYS A 74 4.60 -12.05 1.48
N THR A 75 5.26 -11.22 2.31
CA THR A 75 5.04 -11.20 3.77
C THR A 75 4.14 -10.06 4.21
N ASP A 76 3.35 -9.49 3.28
CA ASP A 76 2.37 -8.46 3.59
C ASP A 76 1.14 -9.08 4.28
N ASP A 77 0.96 -8.77 5.56
CA ASP A 77 -0.18 -9.24 6.37
C ASP A 77 -1.44 -8.40 6.16
N VAL A 78 -1.32 -7.23 5.51
CA VAL A 78 -2.44 -6.31 5.28
C VAL A 78 -3.06 -6.57 3.91
N PHE A 79 -2.24 -6.60 2.88
CA PHE A 79 -2.64 -6.92 1.52
C PHE A 79 -1.92 -8.19 1.07
N ILE A 80 -2.50 -9.33 1.40
CA ILE A 80 -1.91 -10.64 1.14
C ILE A 80 -1.62 -10.86 -0.36
N GLU A 81 -0.60 -11.63 -0.65
CA GLU A 81 -0.12 -11.92 -2.01
C GLU A 81 -1.25 -12.39 -2.96
N ASP A 82 -2.17 -13.21 -2.47
CA ASP A 82 -3.28 -13.72 -3.26
C ASP A 82 -4.16 -12.61 -3.86
N TRP A 83 -4.32 -11.49 -3.17
CA TRP A 83 -5.06 -10.36 -3.71
C TRP A 83 -4.32 -9.71 -4.88
N GLY A 84 -3.01 -9.56 -4.76
CA GLY A 84 -2.18 -9.04 -5.84
C GLY A 84 -2.24 -9.93 -7.09
N ARG A 85 -2.17 -11.25 -6.90
CA ARG A 85 -2.30 -12.23 -7.98
C ARG A 85 -3.67 -12.19 -8.65
N GLN A 86 -4.74 -12.08 -7.87
CA GLN A 86 -6.09 -11.94 -8.42
C GLN A 86 -6.25 -10.67 -9.25
N TRP A 87 -5.70 -9.54 -8.78
CA TRP A 87 -5.70 -8.30 -9.54
C TRP A 87 -4.92 -8.42 -10.86
N ALA A 88 -3.71 -8.98 -10.81
CA ALA A 88 -2.90 -9.19 -11.99
C ALA A 88 -3.62 -10.08 -13.02
N GLN A 89 -4.27 -11.16 -12.56
CA GLN A 89 -5.05 -12.03 -13.42
C GLN A 89 -6.26 -11.30 -14.05
N GLN A 90 -7.02 -10.53 -13.27
CA GLN A 90 -8.18 -9.80 -13.77
C GLN A 90 -7.82 -8.72 -14.78
N MET A 91 -6.66 -8.10 -14.63
CA MET A 91 -6.14 -7.07 -15.53
C MET A 91 -5.26 -7.62 -16.65
N ASN A 92 -5.09 -8.95 -16.71
CA ASN A 92 -4.18 -9.61 -17.66
C ASN A 92 -2.78 -8.98 -17.66
N ALA A 93 -2.24 -8.76 -16.46
CA ALA A 93 -1.00 -8.04 -16.22
C ALA A 93 0.09 -8.94 -15.62
N PRO A 94 1.38 -8.65 -15.88
CA PRO A 94 2.50 -9.31 -15.21
C PRO A 94 2.43 -9.18 -13.70
N PHE A 95 2.92 -10.20 -13.01
CA PHE A 95 3.02 -10.25 -11.55
C PHE A 95 4.39 -10.74 -11.12
N ASP A 96 5.08 -9.95 -10.31
CA ASP A 96 6.32 -10.33 -9.65
C ASP A 96 6.16 -10.29 -8.13
N ALA A 97 6.69 -11.32 -7.48
CA ALA A 97 6.70 -11.45 -6.04
C ALA A 97 8.10 -11.15 -5.48
N ILE A 98 8.14 -10.47 -4.34
CA ILE A 98 9.37 -10.30 -3.54
C ILE A 98 9.16 -11.08 -2.26
N PRO A 99 9.78 -12.28 -2.10
CA PRO A 99 9.40 -13.28 -1.09
C PRO A 99 9.48 -12.79 0.35
N ASP A 100 10.44 -11.96 0.68
CA ASP A 100 10.75 -11.47 2.03
C ASP A 100 10.38 -9.99 2.24
N ALA A 101 9.69 -9.38 1.28
CA ALA A 101 9.16 -8.03 1.41
C ALA A 101 7.78 -8.04 2.05
N GLY A 102 7.53 -7.06 2.93
CA GLY A 102 6.21 -6.80 3.54
C GLY A 102 5.45 -5.69 2.84
N HIS A 103 4.60 -5.00 3.62
CA HIS A 103 3.69 -3.95 3.14
C HIS A 103 4.37 -2.76 2.46
N PHE A 104 5.62 -2.47 2.80
CA PHE A 104 6.39 -1.37 2.23
C PHE A 104 7.68 -1.88 1.55
N PRO A 105 7.58 -2.59 0.41
CA PRO A 105 8.74 -3.15 -0.28
C PRO A 105 9.77 -2.09 -0.68
N GLN A 106 9.34 -0.87 -0.97
CA GLN A 106 10.22 0.25 -1.29
C GLN A 106 11.19 0.62 -0.15
N ASN A 107 10.86 0.30 1.11
CA ASN A 107 11.70 0.61 2.26
C ASN A 107 12.76 -0.45 2.53
N THR A 108 12.48 -1.70 2.16
CA THR A 108 13.33 -2.86 2.49
C THR A 108 13.99 -3.48 1.28
N HIS A 109 13.39 -3.38 0.11
CA HIS A 109 13.80 -4.03 -1.14
C HIS A 109 13.79 -3.04 -2.32
N GLY A 110 14.13 -1.77 -2.08
CA GLY A 110 14.06 -0.70 -3.07
C GLY A 110 14.85 -0.99 -4.36
N GLU A 111 16.06 -1.55 -4.25
CA GLU A 111 16.88 -1.91 -5.42
C GLU A 111 16.18 -2.97 -6.27
N ARG A 112 15.69 -4.04 -5.62
CA ARG A 112 14.97 -5.11 -6.31
C ARG A 112 13.69 -4.60 -6.98
N LEU A 113 12.98 -3.72 -6.30
CA LEU A 113 11.78 -3.08 -6.84
C LEU A 113 12.09 -2.28 -8.11
N VAL A 114 13.18 -1.50 -8.10
CA VAL A 114 13.63 -0.73 -9.27
C VAL A 114 14.01 -1.65 -10.44
N GLU A 115 14.74 -2.74 -10.17
CA GLU A 115 15.08 -3.73 -11.20
C GLU A 115 13.83 -4.27 -11.90
N LEU A 116 12.83 -4.70 -11.12
CA LEU A 116 11.58 -5.25 -11.66
C LEU A 116 10.79 -4.21 -12.47
N ILE A 117 10.74 -2.96 -12.01
CA ILE A 117 10.10 -1.87 -12.75
C ILE A 117 10.79 -1.63 -14.10
N LEU A 118 12.11 -1.64 -14.12
CA LEU A 118 12.87 -1.43 -15.35
C LEU A 118 12.72 -2.60 -16.34
N GLN A 119 12.70 -3.84 -15.84
CA GLN A 119 12.45 -5.03 -16.64
C GLN A 119 11.06 -5.02 -17.29
N GLY A 120 10.03 -4.64 -16.54
CA GLY A 120 8.66 -4.53 -17.04
C GLY A 120 8.45 -3.45 -18.11
N ARG A 121 9.31 -2.44 -18.17
CA ARG A 121 9.27 -1.40 -19.22
C ARG A 121 9.84 -1.85 -20.57
N SER A 122 10.56 -2.95 -20.58
CA SER A 122 11.25 -3.46 -21.77
C SER A 122 10.44 -4.49 -22.56
N GLN A 123 9.22 -4.78 -22.08
CA GLN A 123 8.25 -5.67 -22.71
C GLN A 123 7.05 -4.88 -23.27
#